data_694d7016ed83f13b04daf72392b7c425
#
_entry.id   694d7016ed83f13b04daf72392b7c425
#
_cell.length_a   1.000
_cell.length_b   1.000
_cell.length_c   1.000
_cell.angle_alpha   90.00
_cell.angle_beta   90.00
_cell.angle_gamma   90.00
#
_symmetry.space_group_name_H-M   'P 1'
#
loop_
_entity.id
_entity.type
_entity.pdbx_description
1 polymer ?
#
loop_
_entity_poly.entity_id
_entity_poly.type
_entity_poly.pdbx_seq_one_letter_code
_entity_poly.pdbx_strand_id
1 'polypeptide(L)'
;MKTITVNIDWEDNYGAYIEEVSGCVATHKSLEGVKHAYIEALEFHLEGLHKDGDGIPAVMKGKYRLDFILNVRALLHYFEGVLTRSALSRVTGINERQLGHYITGHRKPRPEQRKKIVEGLHRIGKEINSVL
;
A
#
# COMPACT_ATOMS: atom_id res chain seq x y z
N MET A 1 -2.13 21.14 -6.92
CA MET A 1 -1.81 20.40 -5.70
C MET A 1 -1.01 19.16 -6.06
N LYS A 2 0.15 18.98 -5.47
CA LYS A 2 0.98 17.81 -5.74
C LYS A 2 0.47 16.57 -4.99
N THR A 3 0.81 15.41 -5.50
CA THR A 3 0.47 14.12 -4.89
C THR A 3 1.73 13.47 -4.33
N ILE A 4 1.65 13.00 -3.10
CA ILE A 4 2.75 12.32 -2.44
C ILE A 4 2.34 10.87 -2.18
N THR A 5 3.17 9.93 -2.59
CA THR A 5 2.91 8.51 -2.40
C THR A 5 3.32 8.06 -1.01
N VAL A 6 2.35 7.51 -0.29
CA VAL A 6 2.61 6.77 0.95
C VAL A 6 2.62 5.29 0.59
N ASN A 7 3.76 4.65 0.74
CA ASN A 7 3.91 3.23 0.43
C ASN A 7 3.41 2.40 1.61
N ILE A 8 2.59 1.39 1.30
CA ILE A 8 2.10 0.45 2.30
C ILE A 8 2.61 -0.95 1.95
N ASP A 9 3.29 -1.57 2.89
CA ASP A 9 3.73 -2.96 2.79
C ASP A 9 3.02 -3.83 3.84
N TRP A 10 3.27 -5.12 3.79
CA TRP A 10 2.78 -6.08 4.76
C TRP A 10 3.90 -7.04 5.15
N GLU A 11 4.14 -7.13 6.45
CA GLU A 11 4.98 -8.16 7.08
C GLU A 11 4.57 -8.21 8.55
N ASP A 12 3.73 -9.15 8.92
CA ASP A 12 3.10 -9.26 10.24
C ASP A 12 2.13 -8.11 10.58
N ASN A 13 2.36 -6.92 10.03
CA ASN A 13 1.49 -5.75 10.14
C ASN A 13 1.56 -4.98 8.82
N TYR A 14 0.58 -4.09 8.59
CA TYR A 14 0.73 -3.07 7.56
C TYR A 14 1.72 -2.04 8.04
N GLY A 15 2.66 -1.66 7.18
CA GLY A 15 3.62 -0.59 7.44
C GLY A 15 3.44 0.51 6.40
N ALA A 16 3.53 1.76 6.82
CA ALA A 16 3.38 2.91 5.92
C ALA A 16 4.58 3.84 6.05
N TYR A 17 5.04 4.34 4.91
CA TYR A 17 6.16 5.28 4.87
C TYR A 17 6.15 6.09 3.58
N ILE A 18 6.76 7.27 3.64
CA ILE A 18 7.06 8.09 2.46
C ILE A 18 8.56 8.02 2.25
N GLU A 19 8.99 7.63 1.07
CA GLU A 19 10.41 7.41 0.79
C GLU A 19 11.27 8.66 1.02
N GLU A 20 10.75 9.83 0.67
CA GLU A 20 11.46 11.10 0.81
C GLU A 20 11.44 11.68 2.22
N VAL A 21 10.72 11.05 3.15
CA VAL A 21 10.59 11.50 4.55
C VAL A 21 11.15 10.43 5.47
N SER A 22 12.43 10.54 5.79
CA SER A 22 13.07 9.57 6.68
C SER A 22 12.63 9.76 8.13
N GLY A 23 12.62 8.67 8.87
CA GLY A 23 12.30 8.71 10.30
C GLY A 23 10.81 8.76 10.62
N CYS A 24 9.93 8.68 9.63
CA CYS A 24 8.48 8.68 9.85
C CYS A 24 7.86 7.41 9.27
N VAL A 25 7.49 6.49 10.15
CA VAL A 25 6.89 5.20 9.79
C VAL A 25 5.73 4.94 10.73
N ALA A 26 4.70 4.28 10.24
CA ALA A 26 3.61 3.81 11.09
C ALA A 26 3.31 2.35 10.77
N THR A 27 2.83 1.61 11.76
CA THR A 27 2.40 0.22 11.59
C THR A 27 1.04 0.02 12.25
N HIS A 28 0.24 -0.89 11.69
CA HIS A 28 -1.04 -1.25 12.25
C HIS A 28 -1.49 -2.58 11.68
N LYS A 29 -2.34 -3.30 12.40
CA LYS A 29 -2.88 -4.58 11.95
C LYS A 29 -3.90 -4.43 10.82
N SER A 30 -4.62 -3.31 10.76
CA SER A 30 -5.61 -3.05 9.73
C SER A 30 -5.13 -2.00 8.74
N LEU A 31 -5.63 -2.10 7.50
CA LEU A 31 -5.31 -1.12 6.46
C LEU A 31 -5.81 0.28 6.82
N GLU A 32 -7.05 0.39 7.29
CA GLU A 32 -7.58 1.70 7.70
C GLU A 32 -6.80 2.27 8.89
N GLY A 33 -6.44 1.39 9.84
CA GLY A 33 -5.65 1.80 11.01
C GLY A 33 -4.27 2.33 10.64
N VAL A 34 -3.57 1.71 9.68
CA VAL A 34 -2.24 2.19 9.30
C VAL A 34 -2.31 3.53 8.56
N LYS A 35 -3.37 3.75 7.77
CA LYS A 35 -3.57 5.04 7.10
C LYS A 35 -3.75 6.17 8.12
N HIS A 36 -4.63 5.98 9.09
CA HIS A 36 -4.83 6.96 10.16
C HIS A 36 -3.58 7.16 11.01
N ALA A 37 -2.93 6.07 11.39
CA ALA A 37 -1.70 6.13 12.18
C ALA A 37 -0.60 6.89 11.45
N TYR A 38 -0.48 6.69 10.13
CA TYR A 38 0.55 7.39 9.37
C TYR A 38 0.26 8.90 9.26
N ILE A 39 -0.99 9.27 9.02
CA ILE A 39 -1.37 10.69 8.96
C ILE A 39 -1.01 11.40 10.27
N GLU A 40 -1.35 10.80 11.41
CA GLU A 40 -1.02 11.35 12.72
C GLU A 40 0.50 11.40 12.95
N ALA A 41 1.21 10.33 12.59
CA ALA A 41 2.66 10.26 12.75
C ALA A 41 3.36 11.32 11.89
N LEU A 42 2.88 11.53 10.67
CA LEU A 42 3.43 12.54 9.76
C LEU A 42 3.26 13.95 10.30
N GLU A 43 2.05 14.29 10.77
CA GLU A 43 1.78 15.58 11.37
C GLU A 43 2.69 15.84 12.57
N PHE A 44 2.81 14.86 13.45
CA PHE A 44 3.68 14.96 14.63
C PHE A 44 5.15 15.12 14.23
N HIS A 45 5.60 14.35 13.23
CA HIS A 45 6.97 14.41 12.74
C HIS A 45 7.32 15.78 12.17
N LEU A 46 6.43 16.34 11.33
CA LEU A 46 6.65 17.65 10.72
C LEU A 46 6.63 18.77 11.77
N GLU A 47 5.74 18.68 12.75
CA GLU A 47 5.72 19.65 13.87
C GLU A 47 7.02 19.61 14.66
N GLY A 48 7.54 18.39 14.93
CA GLY A 48 8.81 18.21 15.62
C GLY A 48 9.97 18.84 14.86
N LEU A 49 10.04 18.62 13.56
CA LEU A 49 11.09 19.23 12.74
C LEU A 49 11.01 20.75 12.77
N HIS A 50 9.80 21.30 12.70
CA HIS A 50 9.60 22.75 12.74
C HIS A 50 10.04 23.34 14.10
N LYS A 51 9.64 22.71 15.21
CA LYS A 51 10.02 23.16 16.57
C LYS A 51 11.52 23.12 16.82
N ASP A 52 12.18 22.10 16.27
CA ASP A 52 13.63 21.92 16.45
C ASP A 52 14.45 22.83 15.51
N GLY A 53 13.78 23.60 14.66
CA GLY A 53 14.46 24.46 13.68
C GLY A 53 15.04 23.69 12.51
N ASP A 54 14.72 22.39 12.40
CA ASP A 54 15.15 21.57 11.26
C ASP A 54 14.28 21.88 10.06
N GLY A 55 14.86 21.72 8.87
CA GLY A 55 14.12 21.97 7.64
C GLY A 55 13.09 20.88 7.36
N ILE A 56 11.89 21.30 6.98
CA ILE A 56 10.87 20.37 6.47
C ILE A 56 11.33 19.88 5.10
N PRO A 57 11.24 18.56 4.80
CA PRO A 57 11.59 18.06 3.48
C PRO A 57 10.86 18.82 2.37
N ALA A 58 11.58 19.15 1.30
CA ALA A 58 11.03 19.97 0.22
C ALA A 58 9.73 19.41 -0.36
N VAL A 59 9.61 18.08 -0.43
CA VAL A 59 8.43 17.39 -0.94
C VAL A 59 7.18 17.67 -0.09
N MET A 60 7.37 17.98 1.20
CA MET A 60 6.27 18.25 2.13
C MET A 60 5.89 19.72 2.23
N LYS A 61 6.55 20.59 1.48
CA LYS A 61 6.21 22.03 1.49
C LYS A 61 5.05 22.32 0.56
N GLY A 62 4.18 23.23 0.98
CA GLY A 62 3.00 23.63 0.22
C GLY A 62 1.85 22.64 0.36
N LYS A 63 0.88 22.75 -0.53
CA LYS A 63 -0.29 21.87 -0.50
C LYS A 63 0.00 20.55 -1.19
N TYR A 64 -0.44 19.46 -0.59
CA TYR A 64 -0.27 18.11 -1.15
C TYR A 64 -1.46 17.22 -0.77
N ARG A 65 -1.59 16.13 -1.53
CA ARG A 65 -2.51 15.05 -1.24
C ARG A 65 -1.69 13.79 -1.05
N LEU A 66 -2.09 12.96 -0.09
CA LEU A 66 -1.46 11.66 0.14
C LEU A 66 -2.21 10.58 -0.62
N ASP A 67 -1.50 9.82 -1.44
CA ASP A 67 -2.03 8.63 -2.09
C ASP A 67 -1.39 7.42 -1.43
N PHE A 68 -2.21 6.54 -0.87
CA PHE A 68 -1.75 5.30 -0.24
C PHE A 68 -1.70 4.19 -1.28
N ILE A 69 -0.51 3.68 -1.54
CA ILE A 69 -0.29 2.64 -2.54
C ILE A 69 0.24 1.39 -1.88
N LEU A 70 -0.52 0.29 -1.97
CA LEU A 70 -0.12 -0.99 -1.43
C LEU A 70 0.83 -1.68 -2.39
N ASN A 71 1.92 -2.25 -1.86
CA ASN A 71 2.75 -3.13 -2.68
C ASN A 71 2.00 -4.45 -2.92
N VAL A 72 2.53 -5.32 -3.77
CA VAL A 72 1.83 -6.56 -4.14
C VAL A 72 1.56 -7.44 -2.94
N ARG A 73 2.52 -7.58 -2.03
CA ARG A 73 2.34 -8.40 -0.83
C ARG A 73 1.17 -7.89 0.02
N ALA A 74 1.09 -6.58 0.22
CA ALA A 74 -0.01 -5.96 0.95
C ALA A 74 -1.35 -6.09 0.23
N LEU A 75 -1.36 -5.91 -1.11
CA LEU A 75 -2.57 -6.10 -1.92
C LEU A 75 -3.12 -7.51 -1.77
N LEU A 76 -2.26 -8.51 -1.96
CA LEU A 76 -2.67 -9.90 -1.90
C LEU A 76 -3.12 -10.28 -0.48
N HIS A 77 -2.43 -9.80 0.54
CA HIS A 77 -2.83 -10.02 1.92
C HIS A 77 -4.24 -9.47 2.18
N TYR A 78 -4.47 -8.24 1.75
CA TYR A 78 -5.77 -7.58 1.96
C TYR A 78 -6.91 -8.34 1.27
N PHE A 79 -6.71 -8.74 0.02
CA PHE A 79 -7.76 -9.40 -0.77
C PHE A 79 -7.91 -10.89 -0.48
N GLU A 80 -7.00 -11.53 0.25
CA GLU A 80 -7.21 -12.89 0.74
C GLU A 80 -8.45 -13.01 1.63
N GLY A 81 -8.84 -11.92 2.28
CA GLY A 81 -10.09 -11.87 3.06
C GLY A 81 -11.35 -11.82 2.22
N VAL A 82 -11.24 -11.55 0.92
CA VAL A 82 -12.36 -11.38 0.00
C VAL A 82 -12.37 -12.47 -1.07
N LEU A 83 -11.20 -12.80 -1.60
CA LEU A 83 -11.04 -13.75 -2.70
C LEU A 83 -10.12 -14.89 -2.27
N THR A 84 -10.48 -16.12 -2.65
CA THR A 84 -9.59 -17.27 -2.43
C THR A 84 -8.35 -17.12 -3.32
N ARG A 85 -7.28 -17.83 -2.97
CA ARG A 85 -6.09 -17.87 -3.81
C ARG A 85 -6.40 -18.44 -5.20
N SER A 86 -7.30 -19.41 -5.27
CA SER A 86 -7.78 -19.97 -6.53
C SER A 86 -8.48 -18.90 -7.39
N ALA A 87 -9.35 -18.10 -6.77
CA ALA A 87 -10.04 -17.01 -7.46
C ALA A 87 -9.04 -15.94 -7.93
N LEU A 88 -8.07 -15.58 -7.09
CA LEU A 88 -7.00 -14.64 -7.47
C LEU A 88 -6.20 -15.17 -8.66
N SER A 89 -5.86 -16.46 -8.65
CA SER A 89 -5.14 -17.09 -9.74
C SER A 89 -5.92 -16.97 -11.05
N ARG A 90 -7.22 -17.21 -11.01
CA ARG A 90 -8.08 -17.14 -12.18
C ARG A 90 -8.16 -15.72 -12.75
N VAL A 91 -8.35 -14.71 -11.91
CA VAL A 91 -8.52 -13.33 -12.40
C VAL A 91 -7.21 -12.66 -12.79
N THR A 92 -6.09 -13.09 -12.21
CA THR A 92 -4.76 -12.50 -12.51
C THR A 92 -4.00 -13.24 -13.60
N GLY A 93 -4.33 -14.51 -13.82
CA GLY A 93 -3.57 -15.37 -14.73
C GLY A 93 -2.25 -15.86 -14.14
N ILE A 94 -2.03 -15.66 -12.86
CA ILE A 94 -0.81 -16.12 -12.15
C ILE A 94 -1.16 -17.37 -11.35
N ASN A 95 -0.34 -18.43 -11.43
CA ASN A 95 -0.65 -19.66 -10.72
C ASN A 95 -0.60 -19.47 -9.19
N GLU A 96 -1.31 -20.33 -8.48
CA GLU A 96 -1.47 -20.23 -7.04
C GLU A 96 -0.15 -20.32 -6.27
N ARG A 97 0.77 -21.14 -6.75
CA ARG A 97 2.08 -21.29 -6.12
C ARG A 97 2.88 -20.00 -6.16
N GLN A 98 2.87 -19.34 -7.32
CA GLN A 98 3.56 -18.05 -7.49
C GLN A 98 2.91 -16.96 -6.65
N LEU A 99 1.58 -16.91 -6.61
CA LEU A 99 0.87 -16.00 -5.72
C LEU A 99 1.25 -16.24 -4.27
N GLY A 100 1.36 -17.50 -3.86
CA GLY A 100 1.82 -17.88 -2.52
C GLY A 100 3.21 -17.34 -2.20
N HIS A 101 4.13 -17.40 -3.16
CA HIS A 101 5.48 -16.85 -2.99
C HIS A 101 5.46 -15.34 -2.80
N TYR A 102 4.57 -14.63 -3.47
CA TYR A 102 4.42 -13.18 -3.29
C TYR A 102 3.80 -12.86 -1.93
N ILE A 103 2.79 -13.61 -1.52
CA ILE A 103 2.10 -13.42 -0.24
C ILE A 103 3.06 -13.60 0.95
N THR A 104 3.91 -14.61 0.89
CA THR A 104 4.86 -14.90 1.96
C THR A 104 6.14 -14.06 1.90
N GLY A 105 6.33 -13.31 0.83
CA GLY A 105 7.55 -12.52 0.62
C GLY A 105 8.72 -13.35 0.13
N HIS A 106 8.49 -14.62 -0.21
CA HIS A 106 9.54 -15.50 -0.74
C HIS A 106 10.08 -15.01 -2.09
N ARG A 107 9.20 -14.40 -2.89
CA ARG A 107 9.58 -13.76 -4.16
C ARG A 107 8.97 -12.38 -4.24
N LYS A 108 9.74 -11.44 -4.82
CA LYS A 108 9.27 -10.10 -5.09
C LYS A 108 8.77 -10.05 -6.54
N PRO A 109 7.52 -9.64 -6.78
CA PRO A 109 6.99 -9.61 -8.14
C PRO A 109 7.65 -8.51 -8.98
N ARG A 110 7.82 -8.81 -10.27
CA ARG A 110 8.24 -7.82 -11.26
C ARG A 110 7.08 -6.89 -11.59
N PRO A 111 7.34 -5.71 -12.16
CA PRO A 111 6.28 -4.76 -12.53
C PRO A 111 5.18 -5.35 -13.41
N GLU A 112 5.52 -6.25 -14.33
CA GLU A 112 4.53 -6.92 -15.19
C GLU A 112 3.56 -7.80 -14.39
N GLN A 113 4.05 -8.44 -13.34
CA GLN A 113 3.22 -9.26 -12.47
C GLN A 113 2.30 -8.38 -11.62
N ARG A 114 2.81 -7.26 -11.12
CA ARG A 114 1.97 -6.28 -10.44
C ARG A 114 0.84 -5.81 -11.36
N LYS A 115 1.15 -5.51 -12.60
CA LYS A 115 0.16 -5.08 -13.58
C LYS A 115 -0.94 -6.10 -13.76
N LYS A 116 -0.58 -7.39 -13.90
CA LYS A 116 -1.56 -8.49 -14.01
C LYS A 116 -2.48 -8.56 -12.79
N ILE A 117 -1.92 -8.40 -11.61
CA ILE A 117 -2.68 -8.43 -10.36
C ILE A 117 -3.66 -7.26 -10.30
N VAL A 118 -3.18 -6.05 -10.54
CA VAL A 118 -4.02 -4.84 -10.51
C VAL A 118 -5.13 -4.92 -11.57
N GLU A 119 -4.81 -5.32 -12.79
CA GLU A 119 -5.80 -5.47 -13.86
C GLU A 119 -6.84 -6.54 -13.53
N GLY A 120 -6.39 -7.67 -12.95
CA GLY A 120 -7.31 -8.73 -12.52
C GLY A 120 -8.27 -8.26 -11.43
N LEU A 121 -7.76 -7.53 -10.45
CA LEU A 121 -8.59 -6.96 -9.38
C LEU A 121 -9.58 -5.93 -9.94
N HIS A 122 -9.14 -5.07 -10.86
CA HIS A 122 -10.02 -4.09 -11.48
C HIS A 122 -11.13 -4.76 -12.28
N ARG A 123 -10.81 -5.83 -13.00
CA ARG A 123 -11.80 -6.58 -13.79
C ARG A 123 -12.86 -7.20 -12.90
N ILE A 124 -12.46 -7.88 -11.82
CA ILE A 124 -13.44 -8.46 -10.89
C ILE A 124 -14.25 -7.37 -10.19
N GLY A 125 -13.63 -6.22 -9.90
CA GLY A 125 -14.32 -5.07 -9.34
C GLY A 125 -15.43 -4.55 -10.23
N LYS A 126 -15.18 -4.49 -11.54
CA LYS A 126 -16.20 -4.09 -12.53
C LYS A 126 -17.34 -5.09 -12.58
N GLU A 127 -17.04 -6.38 -12.54
CA GLU A 127 -18.07 -7.43 -12.53
C GLU A 127 -18.93 -7.33 -11.29
N ILE A 128 -18.32 -7.17 -10.11
CA ILE A 128 -19.05 -7.01 -8.85
C ILE A 128 -19.93 -5.76 -8.89
N ASN A 129 -19.39 -4.67 -9.39
CA ASN A 129 -20.11 -3.41 -9.47
C ASN A 129 -21.28 -3.43 -10.45
N SER A 130 -21.27 -4.36 -11.41
CA SER A 130 -22.36 -4.52 -12.38
C SER A 130 -23.56 -5.31 -11.85
N VAL A 131 -23.45 -5.87 -10.65
CA VAL A 131 -24.55 -6.63 -10.05
C VAL A 131 -25.69 -5.68 -9.68
N LEU A 132 -26.88 -6.00 -10.15
CA LEU A 132 -28.09 -5.21 -9.88
C LEU A 132 -28.79 -5.69 -8.62
#